data_59a5a85186afd732d3a3d6d55699a5ac
#
_entry.id   59a5a85186afd732d3a3d6d55699a5ac
#
_cell.length_a   1.000
_cell.length_b   1.000
_cell.length_c   1.000
_cell.angle_alpha   90.00
_cell.angle_beta   90.00
_cell.angle_gamma   90.00
#
_symmetry.space_group_name_H-M   'P 1'
#
loop_
_entity.id
_entity.type
_entity.pdbx_description
1 polymer ?
#
loop_
_entity_poly.entity_id
_entity_poly.type
_entity_poly.pdbx_seq_one_letter_code
_entity_poly.pdbx_strand_id
1 'polypeptide(L)'
;LGFDRVHELEVWESMQLGPVKVTMTPAHHWGARMLADSHRGFGGFIIEVEGRSIFHCGDSAYFPGFAEIGKRVLVDVALLPIGAYDPPSGREVHMTPEEALRAFVELGAQTFVPMHYGTFRLSYEPAWEPPSRLIECAGAAGLLERVCFLREGEPRVF
;
A
#
# COMPACT_ATOMS: atom_id res chain seq x y z
N LEU A 1 -18.90 15.30 3.16
CA LEU A 1 -18.78 14.22 2.17
C LEU A 1 -20.03 13.33 2.07
N GLY A 2 -21.09 13.57 2.86
CA GLY A 2 -22.36 12.83 2.79
C GLY A 2 -22.35 11.42 3.39
N PHE A 3 -21.38 11.12 4.25
CA PHE A 3 -21.38 9.90 5.05
C PHE A 3 -22.02 10.16 6.41
N ASP A 4 -22.98 9.31 6.82
CA ASP A 4 -23.68 9.43 8.11
C ASP A 4 -22.87 8.85 9.28
N ARG A 5 -21.91 7.98 8.97
CA ARG A 5 -21.01 7.35 9.94
C ARG A 5 -19.58 7.45 9.47
N VAL A 6 -18.76 8.15 10.22
CA VAL A 6 -17.32 8.27 10.02
C VAL A 6 -16.65 7.88 11.33
N HIS A 7 -15.65 7.01 11.24
CA HIS A 7 -14.84 6.59 12.38
C HIS A 7 -13.38 6.93 12.10
N GLU A 8 -12.75 7.60 13.03
CA GLU A 8 -11.32 7.84 13.02
C GLU A 8 -10.64 6.77 13.85
N LEU A 9 -9.51 6.26 13.36
CA LEU A 9 -8.72 5.25 14.05
C LEU A 9 -7.31 5.76 14.28
N GLU A 10 -6.78 5.49 15.44
CA GLU A 10 -5.37 5.66 15.74
C GLU A 10 -4.55 4.45 15.24
N VAL A 11 -3.24 4.65 15.07
CA VAL A 11 -2.35 3.56 14.65
C VAL A 11 -2.46 2.36 15.62
N TRP A 12 -2.71 1.19 15.08
CA TRP A 12 -3.01 -0.08 15.75
C TRP A 12 -4.39 -0.15 16.43
N GLU A 13 -5.19 0.86 16.33
CA GLU A 13 -6.59 0.76 16.71
C GLU A 13 -7.37 -0.07 15.70
N SER A 14 -8.33 -0.85 16.18
CA SER A 14 -9.17 -1.72 15.36
C SER A 14 -10.64 -1.44 15.59
N MET A 15 -11.43 -1.58 14.55
CA MET A 15 -12.88 -1.47 14.56
C MET A 15 -13.52 -2.71 13.94
N GLN A 16 -14.62 -3.17 14.53
CA GLN A 16 -15.44 -4.26 14.00
C GLN A 16 -16.64 -3.72 13.22
N LEU A 17 -16.76 -4.13 11.96
CA LEU A 17 -17.86 -3.79 11.06
C LEU A 17 -18.59 -5.06 10.61
N GLY A 18 -19.54 -5.54 11.39
CA GLY A 18 -20.13 -6.86 11.15
C GLY A 18 -19.06 -7.96 11.21
N PRO A 19 -18.90 -8.79 10.17
CA PRO A 19 -17.87 -9.82 10.13
C PRO A 19 -16.46 -9.29 9.83
N VAL A 20 -16.34 -8.03 9.41
CA VAL A 20 -15.07 -7.43 8.96
C VAL A 20 -14.41 -6.70 10.13
N LYS A 21 -13.15 -7.01 10.41
CA LYS A 21 -12.29 -6.24 11.30
C LYS A 21 -11.38 -5.35 10.48
N VAL A 22 -11.31 -4.06 10.82
CA VAL A 22 -10.42 -3.08 10.20
C VAL A 22 -9.44 -2.58 11.25
N THR A 23 -8.15 -2.66 10.96
CA THR A 23 -7.07 -2.16 11.85
C THR A 23 -6.25 -1.12 11.11
N MET A 24 -6.05 0.06 11.70
CA MET A 24 -5.16 1.06 11.15
C MET A 24 -3.69 0.68 11.40
N THR A 25 -2.86 0.85 10.38
CA THR A 25 -1.42 0.58 10.46
C THR A 25 -0.60 1.85 10.26
N PRO A 26 0.64 1.90 10.79
CA PRO A 26 1.53 3.01 10.47
C PRO A 26 1.88 3.04 8.97
N ALA A 27 2.22 4.22 8.48
CA ALA A 27 2.82 4.48 7.18
C ALA A 27 3.91 5.54 7.34
N HIS A 28 4.72 5.76 6.31
CA HIS A 28 5.69 6.84 6.26
C HIS A 28 5.30 7.81 5.14
N HIS A 29 4.54 8.81 5.48
CA HIS A 29 4.04 9.81 4.55
C HIS A 29 3.93 11.18 5.23
N TRP A 30 3.47 12.18 4.52
CA TRP A 30 3.11 13.49 5.08
C TRP A 30 1.59 13.70 5.04
N GLY A 31 1.02 14.20 6.11
CA GLY A 31 -0.43 14.40 6.22
C GLY A 31 -0.95 15.68 5.57
N ALA A 32 -0.36 16.20 4.48
CA ALA A 32 -0.73 17.49 3.93
C ALA A 32 -1.27 17.41 2.50
N ARG A 33 -2.40 18.08 2.25
CA ARG A 33 -2.85 18.43 0.89
C ARG A 33 -2.39 19.81 0.45
N MET A 34 -2.18 20.71 1.41
CA MET A 34 -1.66 22.06 1.25
C MET A 34 -0.76 22.37 2.45
N LEU A 35 0.12 23.34 2.32
CA LEU A 35 1.07 23.73 3.37
C LEU A 35 0.46 23.98 4.77
N ALA A 36 -0.83 24.24 4.84
CA ALA A 36 -1.56 24.48 6.10
C ALA A 36 -2.18 23.22 6.73
N ASP A 37 -2.20 22.07 6.05
CA ASP A 37 -2.93 20.87 6.45
C ASP A 37 -2.04 19.75 6.99
N SER A 38 -0.85 20.08 7.49
CA SER A 38 0.17 19.12 7.96
C SER A 38 -0.24 18.26 9.18
N HIS A 39 -1.40 18.53 9.77
CA HIS A 39 -1.94 17.82 10.94
C HIS A 39 -2.84 16.62 10.59
N ARG A 40 -3.08 16.34 9.31
CA ARG A 40 -3.93 15.21 8.90
C ARG A 40 -3.20 13.89 9.14
N GLY A 41 -3.92 12.93 9.74
CA GLY A 41 -3.42 11.58 9.90
C GLY A 41 -3.23 10.88 8.54
N PHE A 42 -2.31 9.95 8.50
CA PHE A 42 -2.05 9.06 7.37
C PHE A 42 -1.75 7.65 7.88
N GLY A 43 -1.96 6.64 7.06
CA GLY A 43 -1.72 5.25 7.42
C GLY A 43 -2.26 4.29 6.38
N GLY A 44 -2.04 3.01 6.63
CA GLY A 44 -2.64 1.91 5.90
C GLY A 44 -3.73 1.23 6.73
N PHE A 45 -4.34 0.20 6.15
CA PHE A 45 -5.36 -0.59 6.81
C PHE A 45 -5.15 -2.08 6.57
N ILE A 46 -5.33 -2.88 7.62
CA ILE A 46 -5.52 -4.32 7.51
C ILE A 46 -7.03 -4.57 7.60
N ILE A 47 -7.56 -5.30 6.64
CA ILE A 47 -8.95 -5.70 6.56
C ILE A 47 -8.99 -7.23 6.70
N GLU A 48 -9.63 -7.72 7.77
CA GLU A 48 -9.71 -9.14 8.09
C GLU A 48 -11.16 -9.61 8.05
N VAL A 49 -11.42 -10.71 7.37
CA VAL A 49 -12.74 -11.36 7.30
C VAL A 49 -12.57 -12.86 7.11
N GLU A 50 -13.24 -13.67 7.92
CA GLU A 50 -13.28 -15.15 7.79
C GLU A 50 -11.88 -15.80 7.67
N GLY A 51 -10.91 -15.28 8.41
CA GLY A 51 -9.53 -15.79 8.40
C GLY A 51 -8.67 -15.38 7.20
N ARG A 52 -9.20 -14.51 6.32
CA ARG A 52 -8.46 -13.89 5.21
C ARG A 52 -8.12 -12.46 5.54
N SER A 53 -7.04 -11.96 4.98
CA SER A 53 -6.57 -10.61 5.25
C SER A 53 -6.08 -9.88 4.00
N ILE A 54 -6.43 -8.60 3.92
CA ILE A 54 -5.90 -7.67 2.92
C ILE A 54 -5.20 -6.52 3.65
N PHE A 55 -3.98 -6.23 3.26
CA PHE A 55 -3.29 -5.02 3.67
C PHE A 55 -3.34 -3.99 2.55
N HIS A 56 -3.94 -2.85 2.81
CA HIS A 56 -3.89 -1.67 1.94
C HIS A 56 -2.92 -0.67 2.56
N CYS A 57 -1.78 -0.46 1.91
CA CYS A 57 -0.70 0.37 2.45
C CYS A 57 -1.09 1.86 2.59
N GLY A 58 -1.97 2.36 1.72
CA GLY A 58 -2.08 3.80 1.51
C GLY A 58 -0.82 4.34 0.80
N ASP A 59 -0.64 5.66 0.83
CA ASP A 59 0.58 6.28 0.32
C ASP A 59 1.66 6.21 1.40
N SER A 60 2.83 5.68 1.03
CA SER A 60 3.95 5.51 1.95
C SER A 60 5.28 5.43 1.22
N ALA A 61 6.32 6.03 1.79
CA ALA A 61 7.68 5.64 1.53
C ALA A 61 8.00 4.29 2.18
N TYR A 62 9.11 3.66 1.77
CA TYR A 62 9.62 2.50 2.47
C TYR A 62 10.07 2.87 3.89
N PHE A 63 9.70 2.03 4.88
CA PHE A 63 10.15 2.16 6.27
C PHE A 63 10.15 0.78 6.96
N PRO A 64 10.91 0.60 8.06
CA PRO A 64 11.02 -0.71 8.74
C PRO A 64 9.72 -1.25 9.35
N GLY A 65 8.68 -0.44 9.42
CA GLY A 65 7.37 -0.85 9.95
C GLY A 65 6.67 -1.95 9.15
N PHE A 66 7.04 -2.20 7.89
CA PHE A 66 6.49 -3.31 7.11
C PHE A 66 6.79 -4.67 7.77
N ALA A 67 8.01 -4.87 8.25
CA ALA A 67 8.36 -6.08 8.99
C ALA A 67 7.58 -6.19 10.32
N GLU A 68 7.29 -5.09 10.99
CA GLU A 68 6.48 -5.08 12.21
C GLU A 68 5.02 -5.42 11.94
N ILE A 69 4.45 -4.92 10.84
CA ILE A 69 3.09 -5.26 10.40
C ILE A 69 3.00 -6.77 10.13
N GLY A 70 3.95 -7.33 9.36
CA GLY A 70 3.98 -8.76 9.02
C GLY A 70 4.17 -9.68 10.23
N LYS A 71 4.78 -9.22 11.33
CA LYS A 71 4.85 -9.97 12.59
C LYS A 71 3.52 -10.01 13.34
N ARG A 72 2.66 -9.02 13.15
CA ARG A 72 1.38 -8.90 13.86
C ARG A 72 0.23 -9.62 13.17
N VAL A 73 0.25 -9.64 11.84
CA VAL A 73 -0.86 -10.20 11.04
C VAL A 73 -0.30 -10.98 9.86
N LEU A 74 -0.84 -12.17 9.61
CA LEU A 74 -0.59 -12.88 8.36
C LEU A 74 -1.34 -12.14 7.24
N VAL A 75 -0.63 -11.71 6.20
CA VAL A 75 -1.21 -10.96 5.09
C VAL A 75 -1.36 -11.85 3.87
N ASP A 76 -2.60 -12.08 3.42
CA ASP A 76 -2.85 -12.82 2.18
C ASP A 76 -2.57 -11.96 0.95
N VAL A 77 -3.10 -10.74 0.93
CA VAL A 77 -2.95 -9.80 -0.20
C VAL A 77 -2.44 -8.45 0.31
N ALA A 78 -1.33 -7.98 -0.25
CA ALA A 78 -0.78 -6.65 0.02
C ALA A 78 -0.95 -5.74 -1.19
N LEU A 79 -1.68 -4.62 -1.02
CA LEU A 79 -1.76 -3.54 -1.99
C LEU A 79 -0.69 -2.49 -1.63
N LEU A 80 0.37 -2.39 -2.45
CA LEU A 80 1.50 -1.51 -2.19
C LEU A 80 1.71 -0.50 -3.32
N PRO A 81 1.99 0.77 -2.99
CA PRO A 81 2.27 1.81 -3.98
C PRO A 81 3.60 1.55 -4.66
N ILE A 82 3.66 1.80 -5.98
CA ILE A 82 4.88 1.65 -6.79
C ILE A 82 5.21 2.87 -7.65
N GLY A 83 4.48 3.98 -7.49
CA GLY A 83 4.65 5.20 -8.29
C GLY A 83 4.86 6.45 -7.46
N ALA A 84 5.04 7.58 -8.13
CA ALA A 84 5.27 8.90 -7.55
C ALA A 84 6.59 9.04 -6.76
N TYR A 85 7.60 8.25 -7.08
CA TYR A 85 8.89 8.24 -6.37
C TYR A 85 9.90 9.27 -6.90
N ASP A 86 9.69 9.82 -8.10
CA ASP A 86 10.51 10.91 -8.64
C ASP A 86 10.01 12.30 -8.15
N PRO A 87 10.80 13.37 -8.29
CA PRO A 87 10.30 14.71 -8.05
C PRO A 87 9.06 15.05 -8.88
N PRO A 88 8.15 15.92 -8.42
CA PRO A 88 8.21 16.68 -7.17
C PRO A 88 7.76 15.94 -5.92
N SER A 89 7.13 14.74 -6.04
CA SER A 89 6.70 13.94 -4.88
C SER A 89 7.90 13.34 -4.13
N GLY A 90 8.60 12.39 -4.76
CA GLY A 90 9.88 11.89 -4.30
C GLY A 90 9.82 10.75 -3.29
N ARG A 91 11.01 10.14 -3.05
CA ARG A 91 11.21 8.94 -2.21
C ARG A 91 11.04 9.16 -0.72
N GLU A 92 10.98 10.39 -0.27
CA GLU A 92 10.71 10.70 1.15
C GLU A 92 9.30 10.32 1.57
N VAL A 93 8.38 10.22 0.61
CA VAL A 93 6.95 9.97 0.85
C VAL A 93 6.37 8.83 0.00
N HIS A 94 7.11 8.33 -1.01
CA HIS A 94 6.70 7.22 -1.86
C HIS A 94 7.82 6.20 -2.08
N MET A 95 7.47 4.93 -2.31
CA MET A 95 8.41 3.84 -2.59
C MET A 95 8.68 3.70 -4.08
N THR A 96 9.91 3.31 -4.43
CA THR A 96 10.18 2.73 -5.75
C THR A 96 9.59 1.30 -5.85
N PRO A 97 9.45 0.74 -7.06
CA PRO A 97 9.01 -0.65 -7.24
C PRO A 97 9.88 -1.67 -6.49
N GLU A 98 11.21 -1.45 -6.41
CA GLU A 98 12.13 -2.32 -5.68
C GLU A 98 11.93 -2.23 -4.16
N GLU A 99 11.68 -1.02 -3.65
CA GLU A 99 11.36 -0.81 -2.24
C GLU A 99 9.99 -1.41 -1.88
N ALA A 100 9.01 -1.33 -2.78
CA ALA A 100 7.70 -1.98 -2.60
C ALA A 100 7.82 -3.52 -2.61
N LEU A 101 8.66 -4.09 -3.49
CA LEU A 101 8.96 -5.52 -3.47
C LEU A 101 9.65 -5.94 -2.17
N ARG A 102 10.57 -5.14 -1.65
CA ARG A 102 11.19 -5.35 -0.34
C ARG A 102 10.15 -5.32 0.78
N ALA A 103 9.27 -4.31 0.79
CA ALA A 103 8.18 -4.20 1.76
C ALA A 103 7.25 -5.43 1.70
N PHE A 104 6.91 -5.92 0.49
CA PHE A 104 6.14 -7.14 0.28
C PHE A 104 6.78 -8.37 0.94
N VAL A 105 8.09 -8.53 0.77
CA VAL A 105 8.84 -9.64 1.40
C VAL A 105 8.86 -9.52 2.91
N GLU A 106 9.10 -8.31 3.44
CA GLU A 106 9.13 -8.04 4.89
C GLU A 106 7.76 -8.21 5.56
N LEU A 107 6.67 -7.89 4.86
CA LEU A 107 5.30 -8.19 5.28
C LEU A 107 5.02 -9.70 5.37
N GLY A 108 5.76 -10.53 4.64
CA GLY A 108 5.46 -11.94 4.48
C GLY A 108 4.15 -12.23 3.73
N ALA A 109 3.61 -11.24 3.00
CA ALA A 109 2.34 -11.36 2.28
C ALA A 109 2.41 -12.42 1.18
N GLN A 110 1.28 -13.06 0.85
CA GLN A 110 1.26 -14.12 -0.16
C GLN A 110 1.16 -13.57 -1.59
N THR A 111 0.35 -12.53 -1.80
CA THR A 111 0.15 -11.90 -3.11
C THR A 111 0.42 -10.40 -3.02
N PHE A 112 1.17 -9.88 -4.00
CA PHE A 112 1.43 -8.46 -4.18
C PHE A 112 0.55 -7.89 -5.28
N VAL A 113 -0.32 -6.94 -4.95
CA VAL A 113 -1.09 -6.14 -5.91
C VAL A 113 -0.49 -4.73 -5.95
N PRO A 114 0.18 -4.34 -7.04
CA PRO A 114 0.73 -3.00 -7.16
C PRO A 114 -0.38 -1.96 -7.38
N MET A 115 -0.25 -0.82 -6.74
CA MET A 115 -1.17 0.31 -6.85
C MET A 115 -0.43 1.65 -7.00
N HIS A 116 -1.17 2.75 -7.08
CA HIS A 116 -0.67 4.13 -7.10
C HIS A 116 0.28 4.41 -8.29
N TYR A 117 -0.08 3.94 -9.48
CA TYR A 117 0.66 4.20 -10.73
C TYR A 117 -0.31 4.29 -11.92
N GLY A 118 0.16 4.88 -13.02
CA GLY A 118 -0.51 4.81 -14.32
C GLY A 118 -1.71 5.73 -14.56
N THR A 119 -2.36 6.27 -13.52
CA THR A 119 -3.59 7.09 -13.65
C THR A 119 -3.29 8.59 -13.75
N PHE A 120 -2.49 9.11 -12.85
CA PHE A 120 -2.12 10.53 -12.82
C PHE A 120 -0.62 10.69 -12.88
N ARG A 121 -0.16 11.73 -13.59
CA ARG A 121 1.24 12.13 -13.57
C ARG A 121 1.51 12.99 -12.34
N LEU A 122 1.92 12.36 -11.25
CA LEU A 122 2.25 13.01 -9.98
C LEU A 122 3.73 13.38 -9.86
N SER A 123 4.58 12.80 -10.70
CA SER A 123 6.04 12.91 -10.67
C SER A 123 6.63 12.74 -12.07
N TYR A 124 7.96 12.74 -12.18
CA TYR A 124 8.63 12.76 -13.48
C TYR A 124 8.83 11.39 -14.10
N GLU A 125 8.75 10.31 -13.36
CA GLU A 125 8.85 8.98 -13.94
C GLU A 125 7.74 8.73 -14.98
N PRO A 126 8.07 8.07 -16.11
CA PRO A 126 7.08 7.70 -17.11
C PRO A 126 6.04 6.73 -16.56
N ALA A 127 4.77 6.86 -16.92
CA ALA A 127 3.69 6.04 -16.39
C ALA A 127 3.86 4.51 -16.60
N TRP A 128 4.64 4.11 -17.61
CA TRP A 128 4.97 2.70 -17.91
C TRP A 128 6.14 2.17 -17.07
N GLU A 129 6.98 3.02 -16.50
CA GLU A 129 8.21 2.62 -15.80
C GLU A 129 7.94 1.83 -14.52
N PRO A 130 7.04 2.26 -13.60
CA PRO A 130 6.82 1.55 -12.35
C PRO A 130 6.46 0.06 -12.53
N PRO A 131 5.49 -0.33 -13.39
CA PRO A 131 5.18 -1.74 -13.59
C PRO A 131 6.33 -2.50 -14.27
N SER A 132 7.06 -1.87 -15.19
CA SER A 132 8.21 -2.51 -15.87
C SER A 132 9.33 -2.84 -14.88
N ARG A 133 9.68 -1.90 -14.01
CA ARG A 133 10.69 -2.10 -12.94
C ARG A 133 10.24 -3.16 -11.94
N LEU A 134 8.95 -3.18 -11.57
CA LEU A 134 8.43 -4.23 -10.67
C LEU A 134 8.52 -5.62 -11.31
N ILE A 135 8.18 -5.76 -12.59
CA ILE A 135 8.32 -7.03 -13.33
C ILE A 135 9.78 -7.49 -13.33
N GLU A 136 10.71 -6.58 -13.63
CA GLU A 136 12.14 -6.88 -13.68
C GLU A 136 12.68 -7.32 -12.31
N CYS A 137 12.47 -6.52 -11.26
CA CYS A 137 12.99 -6.84 -9.93
C CYS A 137 12.32 -8.07 -9.31
N ALA A 138 11.01 -8.26 -9.50
CA ALA A 138 10.29 -9.44 -9.03
C ALA A 138 10.73 -10.71 -9.79
N GLY A 139 10.98 -10.60 -11.11
CA GLY A 139 11.54 -11.69 -11.92
C GLY A 139 12.92 -12.10 -11.44
N ALA A 140 13.82 -11.13 -11.21
CA ALA A 140 15.15 -11.38 -10.67
C ALA A 140 15.14 -12.03 -9.28
N ALA A 141 14.14 -11.70 -8.46
CA ALA A 141 13.95 -12.28 -7.13
C ALA A 141 13.19 -13.62 -7.11
N GLY A 142 12.70 -14.11 -8.27
CA GLY A 142 11.87 -15.33 -8.36
C GLY A 142 10.48 -15.18 -7.74
N LEU A 143 9.95 -13.95 -7.66
CA LEU A 143 8.69 -13.61 -7.00
C LEU A 143 7.59 -13.16 -7.99
N LEU A 144 7.85 -13.19 -9.30
CA LEU A 144 6.94 -12.65 -10.31
C LEU A 144 5.55 -13.30 -10.26
N GLU A 145 5.47 -14.60 -10.02
CA GLU A 145 4.21 -15.35 -9.90
C GLU A 145 3.35 -14.91 -8.70
N ARG A 146 3.95 -14.18 -7.76
CA ARG A 146 3.26 -13.62 -6.58
C ARG A 146 2.80 -12.17 -6.81
N VAL A 147 3.16 -11.56 -7.95
CA VAL A 147 2.73 -10.20 -8.33
C VAL A 147 1.50 -10.30 -9.22
N CYS A 148 0.43 -9.66 -8.81
CA CYS A 148 -0.84 -9.65 -9.51
C CYS A 148 -1.17 -8.25 -10.01
N PHE A 149 -0.92 -7.97 -11.28
CA PHE A 149 -1.38 -6.75 -11.92
C PHE A 149 -2.87 -6.87 -12.23
N LEU A 150 -3.68 -6.01 -11.63
CA LEU A 150 -5.12 -5.93 -11.91
C LEU A 150 -5.37 -4.91 -13.03
N ARG A 151 -6.28 -5.26 -13.92
CA ARG A 151 -6.83 -4.30 -14.89
C ARG A 151 -7.97 -3.55 -14.24
N GLU A 152 -8.11 -2.28 -14.61
CA GLU A 152 -9.20 -1.44 -14.12
C GLU A 152 -10.56 -2.06 -14.50
N GLY A 153 -11.45 -2.22 -13.50
CA GLY A 153 -12.78 -2.80 -13.68
C GLY A 153 -12.85 -4.33 -13.77
N GLU A 154 -11.73 -5.05 -13.74
CA GLU A 154 -11.74 -6.52 -13.70
C GLU A 154 -11.69 -7.02 -12.24
N PRO A 155 -12.73 -7.71 -11.75
CA PRO A 155 -12.69 -8.31 -10.43
C PRO A 155 -11.79 -9.55 -10.43
N ARG A 156 -11.06 -9.76 -9.32
CA ARG A 156 -10.29 -10.98 -9.09
C ARG A 156 -10.58 -11.52 -7.69
N VAL A 157 -10.70 -12.84 -7.62
CA VAL A 157 -10.82 -13.58 -6.35
C VAL A 157 -9.44 -14.11 -5.98
N PHE A 158 -9.04 -13.96 -4.71
CA PHE A 158 -7.76 -14.40 -4.14
C PHE A 158 -7.98 -15.52 -3.12
#